data_3cf524aece182d1bba32535ab8306943
#
_entry.id   3cf524aece182d1bba32535ab8306943
#
_cell.length_a   1.000
_cell.length_b   1.000
_cell.length_c   1.000
_cell.angle_alpha   90.00
_cell.angle_beta   90.00
_cell.angle_gamma   90.00
#
_symmetry.space_group_name_H-M   'P 1'
#
loop_
_entity.id
_entity.type
_entity.pdbx_description
1 polymer ?
#
loop_
_entity_poly.entity_id
_entity_poly.type
_entity_poly.pdbx_seq_one_letter_code
_entity_poly.pdbx_strand_id
1 'polypeptide(L)'
;MYRKNAWENLAEDEKEQLSAFAKDYMAFLNNGKTERECVAEGVRQAEAKGFKNLMDVVKNGETLKAGDRVYRAWMNKDIMLFIIGEKPMECGMNILGAHIDSPRIDIKQNPLYEDEHLAYLDTHYYGGIKKYQWVLSLIHISEPTRH
;
A
#
# COMPACT_ATOMS: atom_id res chain seq x y z
N MET A 1 -24.53 -9.15 26.88
CA MET A 1 -23.24 -9.81 27.09
C MET A 1 -22.13 -8.89 26.58
N TYR A 2 -21.35 -8.28 27.47
CA TYR A 2 -20.28 -7.36 27.10
C TYR A 2 -19.10 -8.21 26.57
N ARG A 3 -18.70 -7.99 25.32
CA ARG A 3 -17.50 -8.61 24.76
C ARG A 3 -16.30 -7.74 25.13
N LYS A 4 -15.28 -8.34 25.74
CA LYS A 4 -14.02 -7.66 26.02
C LYS A 4 -13.38 -7.18 24.72
N ASN A 5 -12.75 -6.02 24.77
CA ASN A 5 -11.96 -5.50 23.67
C ASN A 5 -10.75 -6.43 23.42
N ALA A 6 -10.36 -6.62 22.16
CA ALA A 6 -9.20 -7.44 21.81
C ALA A 6 -7.91 -6.97 22.53
N TRP A 7 -7.75 -5.68 22.71
CA TRP A 7 -6.60 -5.09 23.43
C TRP A 7 -6.45 -5.54 24.89
N GLU A 8 -7.56 -5.89 25.54
CA GLU A 8 -7.56 -6.34 26.94
C GLU A 8 -7.01 -7.78 27.10
N ASN A 9 -6.95 -8.52 25.99
CA ASN A 9 -6.54 -9.92 25.97
C ASN A 9 -5.12 -10.12 25.41
N LEU A 10 -4.46 -9.05 24.92
CA LEU A 10 -3.11 -9.12 24.38
C LEU A 10 -2.06 -9.16 25.50
N ALA A 11 -1.11 -10.07 25.40
CA ALA A 11 0.09 -10.07 26.23
C ALA A 11 0.99 -8.86 25.91
N GLU A 12 1.90 -8.48 26.78
CA GLU A 12 2.74 -7.30 26.55
C GLU A 12 3.67 -7.47 25.35
N ASP A 13 4.22 -8.65 25.14
CA ASP A 13 5.04 -8.97 23.96
C ASP A 13 4.24 -8.88 22.65
N GLU A 14 2.96 -9.27 22.66
CA GLU A 14 2.05 -9.13 21.52
C GLU A 14 1.76 -7.65 21.22
N LYS A 15 1.63 -6.81 22.24
CA LYS A 15 1.45 -5.35 22.09
C LYS A 15 2.69 -4.69 21.49
N GLU A 16 3.88 -5.13 21.92
CA GLU A 16 5.14 -4.66 21.33
C GLU A 16 5.28 -5.04 19.87
N GLN A 17 4.98 -6.30 19.52
CA GLN A 17 4.98 -6.78 18.13
C GLN A 17 3.98 -6.02 17.26
N LEU A 18 2.78 -5.78 17.78
CA LEU A 18 1.75 -4.99 17.10
C LEU A 18 2.21 -3.55 16.87
N SER A 19 2.85 -2.95 17.87
CA SER A 19 3.38 -1.59 17.76
C SER A 19 4.50 -1.49 16.73
N ALA A 20 5.38 -2.47 16.67
CA ALA A 20 6.44 -2.55 15.65
C ALA A 20 5.84 -2.70 14.25
N PHE A 21 4.89 -3.63 14.07
CA PHE A 21 4.19 -3.82 12.82
C PHE A 21 3.46 -2.55 12.36
N ALA A 22 2.78 -1.85 13.28
CA ALA A 22 2.10 -0.60 12.97
C ALA A 22 3.06 0.50 12.51
N LYS A 23 4.25 0.59 13.12
CA LYS A 23 5.30 1.54 12.70
C LYS A 23 5.81 1.23 11.29
N ASP A 24 6.06 -0.04 10.98
CA ASP A 24 6.49 -0.47 9.65
C ASP A 24 5.42 -0.20 8.60
N TYR A 25 4.16 -0.42 8.95
CA TYR A 25 3.03 -0.12 8.07
C TYR A 25 2.89 1.39 7.82
N MET A 26 3.02 2.22 8.86
CA MET A 26 3.04 3.68 8.69
C MET A 26 4.20 4.16 7.81
N ALA A 27 5.38 3.56 7.96
CA ALA A 27 6.52 3.86 7.10
C ALA A 27 6.24 3.50 5.64
N PHE A 28 5.62 2.34 5.38
CA PHE A 28 5.17 1.94 4.04
C PHE A 28 4.19 2.97 3.44
N LEU A 29 3.18 3.37 4.20
CA LEU A 29 2.19 4.37 3.76
C LEU A 29 2.82 5.74 3.49
N ASN A 30 3.84 6.12 4.26
CA ASN A 30 4.56 7.37 4.04
C ASN A 30 5.40 7.35 2.76
N ASN A 31 5.96 6.20 2.40
CA ASN A 31 6.78 6.01 1.21
C ASN A 31 5.96 5.73 -0.05
N GLY A 32 4.74 5.21 0.09
CA GLY A 32 3.87 4.79 -1.01
C GLY A 32 2.62 5.67 -1.11
N LYS A 33 2.72 6.86 -1.72
CA LYS A 33 1.57 7.76 -1.95
C LYS A 33 0.85 7.49 -3.27
N THR A 34 1.55 6.93 -4.23
CA THR A 34 1.05 6.56 -5.57
C THR A 34 1.32 5.09 -5.83
N GLU A 35 0.67 4.51 -6.84
CA GLU A 35 0.89 3.12 -7.25
C GLU A 35 2.37 2.85 -7.56
N ARG A 36 3.03 3.81 -8.22
CA ARG A 36 4.45 3.67 -8.59
C ARG A 36 5.36 3.66 -7.37
N GLU A 37 5.08 4.50 -6.40
CA GLU A 37 5.81 4.54 -5.13
C GLU A 37 5.55 3.28 -4.30
N CYS A 38 4.31 2.79 -4.25
CA CYS A 38 3.97 1.53 -3.59
C CYS A 38 4.73 0.35 -4.22
N VAL A 39 4.79 0.28 -5.55
CA VAL A 39 5.55 -0.77 -6.25
C VAL A 39 7.04 -0.64 -5.95
N ALA A 40 7.60 0.57 -6.01
CA ALA A 40 9.02 0.79 -5.72
C ALA A 40 9.37 0.37 -4.28
N GLU A 41 8.55 0.75 -3.31
CA GLU A 41 8.72 0.34 -1.91
C GLU A 41 8.53 -1.18 -1.73
N GLY A 42 7.55 -1.77 -2.42
CA GLY A 42 7.34 -3.22 -2.44
C GLY A 42 8.53 -3.97 -2.99
N VAL A 43 9.14 -3.50 -4.09
CA VAL A 43 10.37 -4.06 -4.66
C VAL A 43 11.51 -3.95 -3.65
N ARG A 44 11.73 -2.78 -3.06
CA ARG A 44 12.78 -2.57 -2.05
C ARG A 44 12.65 -3.54 -0.87
N GLN A 45 11.43 -3.75 -0.37
CA GLN A 45 11.18 -4.69 0.72
C GLN A 45 11.36 -6.14 0.29
N ALA A 46 10.96 -6.50 -0.92
CA ALA A 46 11.14 -7.83 -1.48
C ALA A 46 12.63 -8.19 -1.62
N GLU A 47 13.42 -7.28 -2.20
CA GLU A 47 14.87 -7.46 -2.35
C GLU A 47 15.57 -7.60 -0.99
N ALA A 48 15.19 -6.79 0.00
CA ALA A 48 15.71 -6.90 1.37
C ALA A 48 15.38 -8.26 2.02
N LYS A 49 14.34 -8.95 1.55
CA LYS A 49 13.95 -10.30 1.99
C LYS A 49 14.47 -11.42 1.05
N GLY A 50 15.37 -11.09 0.15
CA GLY A 50 16.04 -12.05 -0.74
C GLY A 50 15.22 -12.46 -1.97
N PHE A 51 14.21 -11.70 -2.36
CA PHE A 51 13.55 -11.89 -3.64
C PHE A 51 14.43 -11.39 -4.77
N LYS A 52 14.54 -12.16 -5.85
CA LYS A 52 15.26 -11.81 -7.08
C LYS A 52 14.27 -11.33 -8.14
N ASN A 53 14.71 -10.42 -9.00
CA ASN A 53 13.90 -10.02 -10.15
C ASN A 53 13.77 -11.21 -11.12
N LEU A 54 12.56 -11.64 -11.42
CA LEU A 54 12.29 -12.75 -12.32
C LEU A 54 12.89 -12.55 -13.72
N MET A 55 12.95 -11.29 -14.19
CA MET A 55 13.51 -11.01 -15.51
C MET A 55 15.02 -11.23 -15.56
N ASP A 56 15.72 -10.98 -14.47
CA ASP A 56 17.16 -11.26 -14.39
C ASP A 56 17.42 -12.76 -14.34
N VAL A 57 16.59 -13.50 -13.59
CA VAL A 57 16.64 -14.98 -13.55
C VAL A 57 16.45 -15.56 -14.96
N VAL A 58 15.44 -15.08 -15.70
CA VAL A 58 15.17 -15.52 -17.08
C VAL A 58 16.33 -15.15 -18.02
N LYS A 59 16.83 -13.93 -17.93
CA LYS A 59 17.95 -13.45 -18.76
C LYS A 59 19.23 -14.24 -18.54
N ASN A 60 19.47 -14.66 -17.31
CA ASN A 60 20.64 -15.45 -16.94
C ASN A 60 20.46 -16.95 -17.24
N GLY A 61 19.28 -17.39 -17.67
CA GLY A 61 18.98 -18.80 -17.89
C GLY A 61 18.97 -19.65 -16.61
N GLU A 62 18.74 -19.01 -15.45
CA GLU A 62 18.68 -19.69 -14.17
C GLU A 62 17.38 -20.51 -14.06
N THR A 63 17.47 -21.69 -13.46
CA THR A 63 16.30 -22.53 -13.14
C THR A 63 15.90 -22.33 -11.70
N LEU A 64 14.63 -22.01 -11.47
CA LEU A 64 14.06 -21.86 -10.14
C LEU A 64 13.88 -23.21 -9.44
N LYS A 65 14.10 -23.22 -8.14
CA LYS A 65 13.97 -24.39 -7.25
C LYS A 65 12.99 -24.10 -6.13
N ALA A 66 12.49 -25.14 -5.49
CA ALA A 66 11.65 -25.00 -4.31
C ALA A 66 12.33 -24.12 -3.24
N GLY A 67 11.60 -23.16 -2.69
CA GLY A 67 12.09 -22.17 -1.75
C GLY A 67 12.62 -20.88 -2.38
N ASP A 68 12.89 -20.85 -3.68
CA ASP A 68 13.32 -19.63 -4.36
C ASP A 68 12.22 -18.56 -4.31
N ARG A 69 12.67 -17.32 -4.18
CA ARG A 69 11.82 -16.14 -4.08
C ARG A 69 12.09 -15.22 -5.25
N VAL A 70 11.07 -14.94 -6.02
CA VAL A 70 11.19 -14.03 -7.18
C VAL A 70 10.04 -13.02 -7.19
N TYR A 71 10.31 -11.85 -7.78
CA TYR A 71 9.30 -10.85 -8.02
C TYR A 71 9.30 -10.39 -9.47
N ARG A 72 8.16 -9.89 -9.91
CA ARG A 72 7.99 -9.19 -11.19
C ARG A 72 7.23 -7.92 -10.95
N ALA A 73 7.83 -6.77 -11.26
CA ALA A 73 7.12 -5.49 -11.37
C ALA A 73 6.71 -5.28 -12.82
N TRP A 74 5.47 -4.81 -13.04
CA TRP A 74 4.94 -4.53 -14.36
C TRP A 74 4.54 -3.06 -14.49
N MET A 75 5.15 -2.35 -15.43
CA MET A 75 4.92 -0.92 -15.71
C MET A 75 5.06 -0.01 -14.47
N ASN A 76 5.68 -0.47 -13.42
CA ASN A 76 5.75 0.18 -12.10
C ASN A 76 4.37 0.51 -11.49
N LYS A 77 3.36 -0.28 -11.81
CA LYS A 77 1.99 -0.12 -11.30
C LYS A 77 1.43 -1.41 -10.70
N ASP A 78 2.13 -2.50 -10.90
CA ASP A 78 1.78 -3.82 -10.40
C ASP A 78 3.02 -4.58 -9.96
N ILE A 79 2.89 -5.41 -8.94
CA ILE A 79 3.96 -6.26 -8.44
C ILE A 79 3.41 -7.64 -8.11
N MET A 80 4.11 -8.66 -8.58
CA MET A 80 3.84 -10.05 -8.26
C MET A 80 5.04 -10.64 -7.53
N LEU A 81 4.77 -11.34 -6.46
CA LEU A 81 5.77 -11.99 -5.61
C LEU A 81 5.48 -13.49 -5.60
N PHE A 82 6.50 -14.31 -5.81
CA PHE A 82 6.36 -15.75 -5.85
C PHE A 82 7.36 -16.39 -4.88
N ILE A 83 6.89 -17.38 -4.16
CA ILE A 83 7.72 -18.35 -3.44
C ILE A 83 7.46 -19.69 -4.09
N ILE A 84 8.51 -20.28 -4.65
CA ILE A 84 8.40 -21.55 -5.38
C ILE A 84 8.16 -22.68 -4.39
N GLY A 85 7.06 -23.38 -4.58
CA GLY A 85 6.68 -24.53 -3.74
C GLY A 85 7.47 -25.80 -4.07
N GLU A 86 7.33 -26.80 -3.21
CA GLU A 86 7.90 -28.14 -3.41
C GLU A 86 7.06 -29.00 -4.38
N LYS A 87 5.75 -28.73 -4.44
CA LYS A 87 4.81 -29.45 -5.30
C LYS A 87 4.68 -28.77 -6.65
N PRO A 88 4.43 -29.51 -7.74
CA PRO A 88 4.18 -28.92 -9.03
C PRO A 88 2.92 -28.05 -9.05
N MET A 89 2.85 -27.08 -9.97
CA MET A 89 1.79 -26.08 -10.03
C MET A 89 0.39 -26.69 -10.25
N GLU A 90 0.32 -27.89 -10.87
CA GLU A 90 -0.91 -28.64 -11.08
C GLU A 90 -1.58 -29.05 -9.75
N CYS A 91 -0.81 -29.09 -8.66
CA CYS A 91 -1.36 -29.34 -7.32
C CYS A 91 -2.03 -28.12 -6.71
N GLY A 92 -2.03 -26.99 -7.41
CA GLY A 92 -2.58 -25.72 -6.97
C GLY A 92 -1.57 -24.78 -6.33
N MET A 93 -2.02 -23.57 -6.05
CA MET A 93 -1.22 -22.52 -5.42
C MET A 93 -2.09 -21.69 -4.48
N ASN A 94 -1.47 -21.05 -3.51
CA ASN A 94 -2.12 -20.04 -2.68
C ASN A 94 -1.89 -18.67 -3.31
N ILE A 95 -2.96 -17.94 -3.59
CA ILE A 95 -2.89 -16.59 -4.19
C ILE A 95 -3.44 -15.59 -3.19
N LEU A 96 -2.65 -14.58 -2.86
CA LEU A 96 -3.07 -13.40 -2.12
C LEU A 96 -3.08 -12.21 -3.07
N GLY A 97 -4.20 -11.53 -3.18
CA GLY A 97 -4.37 -10.38 -4.06
C GLY A 97 -4.89 -9.19 -3.30
N ALA A 98 -4.38 -8.01 -3.62
CA ALA A 98 -4.86 -6.74 -3.10
C ALA A 98 -4.65 -5.65 -4.15
N HIS A 99 -5.49 -4.61 -4.13
CA HIS A 99 -5.27 -3.43 -4.95
C HIS A 99 -4.16 -2.54 -4.39
N ILE A 100 -3.46 -1.82 -5.25
CA ILE A 100 -2.36 -0.93 -4.88
C ILE A 100 -2.84 0.51 -4.74
N ASP A 101 -3.83 0.94 -5.55
CA ASP A 101 -4.38 2.29 -5.51
C ASP A 101 -4.97 2.62 -4.14
N SER A 102 -4.76 3.86 -3.70
CA SER A 102 -5.30 4.38 -2.45
C SER A 102 -6.16 5.61 -2.73
N PRO A 103 -7.29 5.80 -2.03
CA PRO A 103 -8.09 7.01 -2.19
C PRO A 103 -7.28 8.25 -1.84
N ARG A 104 -7.34 9.26 -2.72
CA ARG A 104 -6.69 10.56 -2.51
C ARG A 104 -7.40 11.66 -3.27
N ILE A 105 -7.08 12.89 -2.94
CA ILE A 105 -7.47 14.08 -3.68
C ILE A 105 -6.23 14.61 -4.39
N ASP A 106 -6.31 14.70 -5.72
CA ASP A 106 -5.25 15.24 -6.56
C ASP A 106 -5.64 16.63 -7.07
N ILE A 107 -4.64 17.50 -7.22
CA ILE A 107 -4.79 18.81 -7.84
C ILE A 107 -4.83 18.63 -9.35
N LYS A 108 -5.78 19.25 -10.06
CA LYS A 108 -5.84 19.22 -11.52
C LYS A 108 -4.69 19.97 -12.17
N GLN A 109 -4.47 19.73 -13.46
CA GLN A 109 -3.34 20.33 -14.21
C GLN A 109 -3.38 21.85 -14.26
N ASN A 110 -4.57 22.46 -14.35
CA ASN A 110 -4.77 23.90 -14.31
C ASN A 110 -5.71 24.21 -13.14
N PRO A 111 -5.22 24.16 -11.90
CA PRO A 111 -6.10 24.08 -10.74
C PRO A 111 -6.56 25.44 -10.24
N LEU A 112 -5.78 26.49 -10.45
CA LEU A 112 -6.05 27.81 -9.86
C LEU A 112 -7.07 28.58 -10.67
N TYR A 113 -8.15 28.98 -10.03
CA TYR A 113 -9.14 29.91 -10.59
C TYR A 113 -9.64 30.86 -9.52
N GLU A 114 -10.20 31.99 -9.95
CA GLU A 114 -10.79 33.00 -9.09
C GLU A 114 -12.31 33.03 -9.30
N ASP A 115 -13.04 33.06 -8.23
CA ASP A 115 -14.47 33.30 -8.23
C ASP A 115 -14.87 34.01 -6.93
N GLU A 116 -15.78 34.98 -7.01
CA GLU A 116 -16.27 35.79 -5.87
C GLU A 116 -15.13 36.36 -4.99
N HIS A 117 -14.04 36.82 -5.60
CA HIS A 117 -12.85 37.38 -4.94
C HIS A 117 -12.09 36.36 -4.05
N LEU A 118 -12.29 35.07 -4.29
CA LEU A 118 -11.55 33.98 -3.63
C LEU A 118 -10.74 33.20 -4.64
N ALA A 119 -9.57 32.75 -4.24
CA ALA A 119 -8.74 31.85 -5.01
C ALA A 119 -9.08 30.39 -4.67
N TYR A 120 -9.42 29.61 -5.68
CA TYR A 120 -9.76 28.20 -5.56
C TYR A 120 -8.72 27.32 -6.22
N LEU A 121 -8.54 26.12 -5.65
CA LEU A 121 -7.80 25.04 -6.26
C LEU A 121 -8.77 23.95 -6.72
N ASP A 122 -8.88 23.77 -8.02
CA ASP A 122 -9.69 22.70 -8.59
C ASP A 122 -8.99 21.34 -8.38
N THR A 123 -9.74 20.40 -7.83
CA THR A 123 -9.24 19.08 -7.48
C THR A 123 -10.10 17.98 -8.09
N HIS A 124 -9.55 16.77 -8.17
CA HIS A 124 -10.34 15.59 -8.43
C HIS A 124 -9.97 14.47 -7.45
N TYR A 125 -10.89 13.56 -7.22
CA TYR A 125 -10.62 12.38 -6.43
C TYR A 125 -10.06 11.25 -7.29
N TYR A 126 -9.22 10.41 -6.69
CA TYR A 126 -8.67 9.22 -7.27
C TYR A 126 -9.01 8.01 -6.41
N GLY A 127 -9.36 6.88 -7.06
CA GLY A 127 -9.86 5.69 -6.37
C GLY A 127 -11.33 5.82 -5.94
N GLY A 128 -11.84 4.84 -5.22
CA GLY A 128 -13.19 4.83 -4.68
C GLY A 128 -13.29 5.60 -3.37
N ILE A 129 -13.95 6.75 -3.36
CA ILE A 129 -14.16 7.53 -2.14
C ILE A 129 -15.65 7.60 -1.77
N LYS A 130 -15.92 7.63 -0.49
CA LYS A 130 -17.24 7.98 0.04
C LYS A 130 -17.34 9.50 0.15
N LYS A 131 -17.83 10.16 -0.90
CA LYS A 131 -17.82 11.62 -1.04
C LYS A 131 -18.36 12.35 0.19
N TYR A 132 -19.44 11.87 0.78
CA TYR A 132 -20.03 12.47 1.97
C TYR A 132 -19.10 12.45 3.20
N GLN A 133 -18.30 11.42 3.37
CA GLN A 133 -17.31 11.35 4.47
C GLN A 133 -16.13 12.30 4.22
N TRP A 134 -15.65 12.37 2.98
CA TRP A 134 -14.53 13.23 2.61
C TRP A 134 -14.86 14.70 2.76
N VAL A 135 -16.05 15.13 2.33
CA VAL A 135 -16.49 16.52 2.49
C VAL A 135 -16.60 16.90 3.96
N LEU A 136 -17.18 16.06 4.79
CA LEU A 136 -17.33 16.33 6.23
C LEU A 136 -15.99 16.26 6.98
N SER A 137 -15.13 15.31 6.64
CA SER A 137 -13.83 15.15 7.31
C SER A 137 -12.86 16.29 6.99
N LEU A 138 -12.84 16.80 5.76
CA LEU A 138 -12.00 17.93 5.38
C LEU A 138 -12.33 19.22 6.13
N ILE A 139 -13.61 19.47 6.40
CA ILE A 139 -14.04 20.60 7.22
C ILE A 139 -13.49 20.49 8.65
N HIS A 140 -13.51 19.30 9.23
CA HIS A 140 -12.98 19.08 10.59
C HIS A 140 -11.46 19.09 10.68
N ILE A 141 -10.75 18.73 9.61
CA ILE A 141 -9.28 18.69 9.58
C ILE A 141 -8.69 20.07 9.25
N SER A 142 -9.39 20.89 8.47
CA SER A 142 -8.88 22.19 8.01
C SER A 142 -9.26 23.37 8.90
N GLU A 143 -10.13 23.19 9.87
CA GLU A 143 -10.35 24.22 10.89
C GLU A 143 -9.39 24.00 12.08
N PRO A 144 -8.34 24.83 12.23
CA PRO A 144 -7.64 24.88 13.50
C PRO A 144 -8.61 25.41 14.55
N THR A 145 -8.97 24.57 15.52
CA THR A 145 -9.70 25.00 16.69
C THR A 145 -8.92 26.17 17.32
N ARG A 146 -9.39 27.37 17.08
CA ARG A 146 -9.02 28.54 17.89
C ARG A 146 -9.73 28.38 19.23
N HIS A 147 -8.98 27.95 20.21
CA HIS A 147 -9.32 28.19 21.62
C HIS A 147 -8.48 29.33 22.14
#